data_7bd8a82141e5358245965b6b1e519cac
#
_entry.id   7bd8a82141e5358245965b6b1e519cac
#
_cell.length_a   1.000
_cell.length_b   1.000
_cell.length_c   1.000
_cell.angle_alpha   90.00
_cell.angle_beta   90.00
_cell.angle_gamma   90.00
#
_symmetry.space_group_name_H-M   'P 1'
#
loop_
_entity.id
_entity.type
_entity.pdbx_description
1 polymer ?
#
loop_
_entity_poly.entity_id
_entity_poly.type
_entity_poly.pdbx_seq_one_letter_code
_entity_poly.pdbx_strand_id
1 'polypeptide(L)'
;NNFDFQEMLSEMLGELNGSHTGARYSYRSGFNMGTLGALYDNEYKGDGLKIKEVLKGGPLYMTDPEIKAGDIIESIDGVDIKKDTDRHSLLKNKGGDKVFITVKKGSGKAKGMYIEPGFTDYTQLYDRWVEQREQMVEKLSGGRIGYVHVEGMDSESFRRVYSKLLGKYRTCE
;
A
#
# COMPACT_ATOMS: atom_id res chain seq x y z
N ASN A 1 23.94 -24.25 3.84
CA ASN A 1 23.78 -22.83 3.46
C ASN A 1 23.27 -22.00 4.63
N ASN A 2 23.00 -20.68 4.43
CA ASN A 2 22.59 -19.80 5.52
C ASN A 2 21.18 -20.11 6.04
N PHE A 3 20.32 -20.68 5.23
CA PHE A 3 18.98 -21.11 5.64
C PHE A 3 19.06 -22.32 6.57
N ASP A 4 19.85 -23.34 6.21
CA ASP A 4 20.04 -24.53 7.06
C ASP A 4 20.68 -24.16 8.40
N PHE A 5 21.62 -23.20 8.38
CA PHE A 5 22.25 -22.67 9.58
C PHE A 5 21.25 -21.93 10.47
N GLN A 6 20.37 -21.10 9.88
CA GLN A 6 19.32 -20.39 10.60
C GLN A 6 18.32 -21.37 11.22
N GLU A 7 17.94 -22.42 10.49
CA GLU A 7 17.02 -23.45 10.95
C GLU A 7 17.61 -24.18 12.17
N MET A 8 18.85 -24.65 12.06
CA MET A 8 19.57 -25.26 13.18
C MET A 8 19.65 -24.36 14.41
N LEU A 9 19.96 -23.06 14.21
CA LEU A 9 19.96 -22.10 15.32
C LEU A 9 18.57 -21.90 15.92
N SER A 10 17.52 -21.90 15.11
CA SER A 10 16.14 -21.77 15.60
C SER A 10 15.72 -22.97 16.46
N GLU A 11 16.12 -24.19 16.05
CA GLU A 11 15.89 -25.41 16.83
C GLU A 11 16.62 -25.33 18.19
N MET A 12 17.91 -25.00 18.17
CA MET A 12 18.71 -24.85 19.39
C MET A 12 18.11 -23.79 20.35
N LEU A 13 17.65 -22.66 19.81
CA LEU A 13 17.02 -21.60 20.61
C LEU A 13 15.63 -22.01 21.12
N GLY A 14 14.94 -22.90 20.38
CA GLY A 14 13.67 -23.49 20.81
C GLY A 14 13.78 -24.31 22.10
N GLU A 15 14.92 -25.01 22.29
CA GLU A 15 15.19 -25.80 23.50
C GLU A 15 15.27 -24.94 24.77
N LEU A 16 15.53 -23.63 24.64
CA LEU A 16 15.56 -22.72 25.79
C LEU A 16 14.16 -22.46 26.38
N ASN A 17 13.09 -22.92 25.72
CA ASN A 17 11.69 -22.74 26.13
C ASN A 17 11.36 -21.29 26.53
N GLY A 18 12.06 -20.32 25.93
CA GLY A 18 11.85 -18.89 26.13
C GLY A 18 10.86 -18.34 25.11
N SER A 19 9.99 -17.41 25.54
CA SER A 19 9.11 -16.71 24.63
C SER A 19 9.92 -15.83 23.66
N HIS A 20 9.59 -15.88 22.35
CA HIS A 20 10.24 -15.09 21.30
C HIS A 20 11.71 -15.41 21.03
N THR A 21 12.19 -16.59 21.43
CA THR A 21 13.52 -17.07 21.03
C THR A 21 13.47 -17.66 19.62
N GLY A 22 14.45 -17.34 18.80
CA GLY A 22 14.55 -17.87 17.44
C GLY A 22 15.60 -17.12 16.63
N ALA A 23 16.09 -17.74 15.57
CA ALA A 23 16.97 -17.13 14.60
C ALA A 23 16.21 -16.85 13.30
N ARG A 24 16.51 -15.72 12.66
CA ARG A 24 15.94 -15.37 11.35
C ARG A 24 17.05 -14.97 10.39
N TYR A 25 16.99 -15.51 9.20
CA TYR A 25 17.82 -15.10 8.09
C TYR A 25 16.96 -14.38 7.04
N SER A 26 17.25 -13.11 6.82
CA SER A 26 16.58 -12.37 5.76
C SER A 26 17.46 -12.29 4.53
N TYR A 27 17.04 -12.89 3.45
CA TYR A 27 17.63 -12.71 2.14
C TYR A 27 16.95 -11.53 1.44
N ARG A 28 17.72 -10.50 1.14
CA ARG A 28 17.26 -9.49 0.18
C ARG A 28 17.40 -10.12 -1.21
N SER A 29 16.30 -10.61 -1.78
CA SER A 29 16.28 -10.84 -3.22
C SER A 29 16.62 -9.51 -3.88
N GLY A 30 17.56 -9.48 -4.82
CA GLY A 30 17.87 -8.26 -5.58
C GLY A 30 16.70 -7.80 -6.47
N PHE A 31 15.50 -8.23 -6.17
CA PHE A 31 14.26 -8.00 -6.89
C PHE A 31 13.31 -7.18 -6.03
N ASN A 32 12.88 -6.03 -6.54
CA ASN A 32 11.78 -5.26 -5.98
C ASN A 32 10.67 -5.06 -7.02
N MET A 33 9.46 -4.85 -6.56
CA MET A 33 8.33 -4.51 -7.40
C MET A 33 7.89 -3.10 -7.04
N GLY A 34 7.96 -2.19 -8.02
CA GLY A 34 7.43 -0.85 -7.85
C GLY A 34 5.90 -0.87 -7.74
N THR A 35 5.35 -0.04 -6.86
CA THR A 35 3.90 0.15 -6.69
C THR A 35 3.51 1.60 -6.93
N LEU A 36 2.35 1.84 -7.51
CA LEU A 36 1.88 3.19 -7.82
C LEU A 36 0.93 3.77 -6.75
N GLY A 37 0.57 3.00 -5.74
CA GLY A 37 -0.37 3.44 -4.73
C GLY A 37 -1.80 3.59 -5.25
N ALA A 38 -2.27 2.65 -6.08
CA ALA A 38 -3.61 2.68 -6.64
C ALA A 38 -4.25 1.30 -6.76
N LEU A 39 -5.58 1.26 -6.62
CA LEU A 39 -6.40 0.13 -7.02
C LEU A 39 -6.89 0.35 -8.45
N TYR A 40 -6.91 -0.72 -9.23
CA TYR A 40 -7.32 -0.68 -10.63
C TYR A 40 -8.68 -1.34 -10.85
N ASP A 41 -9.38 -0.87 -11.90
CA ASP A 41 -10.65 -1.42 -12.34
C ASP A 41 -10.40 -2.69 -13.17
N ASN A 42 -10.55 -3.85 -12.57
CA ASN A 42 -10.34 -5.15 -13.24
C ASN A 42 -11.42 -5.48 -14.28
N GLU A 43 -12.55 -4.75 -14.28
CA GLU A 43 -13.60 -4.94 -15.29
C GLU A 43 -13.37 -4.08 -16.54
N TYR A 44 -12.44 -3.13 -16.45
CA TYR A 44 -12.07 -2.30 -17.61
C TYR A 44 -11.42 -3.14 -18.70
N LYS A 45 -11.97 -3.03 -19.92
CA LYS A 45 -11.54 -3.84 -21.09
C LYS A 45 -10.73 -3.07 -22.12
N GLY A 46 -10.52 -1.76 -21.89
CA GLY A 46 -9.72 -0.91 -22.79
C GLY A 46 -8.21 -1.04 -22.50
N ASP A 47 -7.43 -0.36 -23.34
CA ASP A 47 -5.98 -0.21 -23.13
C ASP A 47 -5.69 0.71 -21.94
N GLY A 48 -4.57 0.48 -21.26
CA GLY A 48 -4.16 1.21 -20.09
C GLY A 48 -4.67 0.60 -18.76
N LEU A 49 -4.25 1.22 -17.65
CA LEU A 49 -4.69 0.88 -16.30
C LEU A 49 -5.69 1.93 -15.83
N LYS A 50 -6.97 1.60 -15.83
CA LYS A 50 -8.00 2.48 -15.29
C LYS A 50 -7.96 2.46 -13.78
N ILE A 51 -7.80 3.62 -13.18
CA ILE A 51 -7.71 3.80 -11.74
C ILE A 51 -9.11 3.70 -11.14
N LYS A 52 -9.30 2.78 -10.21
CA LYS A 52 -10.51 2.66 -9.39
C LYS A 52 -10.45 3.54 -8.16
N GLU A 53 -9.27 3.64 -7.54
CA GLU A 53 -9.03 4.42 -6.34
C GLU A 53 -7.54 4.75 -6.23
N VAL A 54 -7.20 5.97 -5.85
CA VAL A 54 -5.84 6.37 -5.46
C VAL A 54 -5.71 6.20 -3.95
N LEU A 55 -4.72 5.42 -3.52
CA LEU A 55 -4.48 5.16 -2.11
C LEU A 55 -3.85 6.39 -1.44
N LYS A 56 -4.42 6.83 -0.35
CA LYS A 56 -3.93 7.96 0.44
C LYS A 56 -2.49 7.73 0.91
N GLY A 57 -1.62 8.69 0.66
CA GLY A 57 -0.19 8.60 0.99
C GLY A 57 0.63 7.71 0.05
N GLY A 58 0.04 7.19 -1.03
CA GLY A 58 0.76 6.45 -2.07
C GLY A 58 1.39 7.36 -3.12
N PRO A 59 2.20 6.80 -4.05
CA PRO A 59 2.92 7.57 -5.07
C PRO A 59 2.05 8.46 -5.97
N LEU A 60 0.82 8.03 -6.29
CA LEU A 60 -0.11 8.82 -7.10
C LEU A 60 -0.97 9.80 -6.27
N TYR A 61 -0.81 9.80 -4.94
CA TYR A 61 -1.56 10.70 -4.06
C TYR A 61 -0.92 12.09 -4.09
N MET A 62 -1.74 13.14 -4.19
CA MET A 62 -1.30 14.55 -4.26
C MET A 62 -0.34 14.87 -5.43
N THR A 63 -0.51 14.21 -6.57
CA THR A 63 0.22 14.56 -7.79
C THR A 63 -0.28 15.88 -8.40
N ASP A 64 0.58 16.55 -9.18
CA ASP A 64 0.22 17.72 -9.98
C ASP A 64 0.53 17.44 -11.47
N PRO A 65 -0.50 17.36 -12.33
CA PRO A 65 -1.93 17.46 -12.04
C PRO A 65 -2.49 16.26 -11.25
N GLU A 66 -3.42 16.52 -10.32
CA GLU A 66 -4.03 15.51 -9.46
C GLU A 66 -4.61 14.32 -10.26
N ILE A 67 -4.24 13.11 -9.89
CA ILE A 67 -4.75 11.86 -10.44
C ILE A 67 -5.92 11.37 -9.60
N LYS A 68 -6.99 10.91 -10.25
CA LYS A 68 -8.25 10.50 -9.60
C LYS A 68 -8.76 9.14 -10.11
N ALA A 69 -9.72 8.60 -9.40
CA ALA A 69 -10.53 7.49 -9.89
C ALA A 69 -11.15 7.83 -11.25
N GLY A 70 -11.08 6.89 -12.17
CA GLY A 70 -11.52 7.03 -13.57
C GLY A 70 -10.43 7.46 -14.55
N ASP A 71 -9.31 8.02 -14.09
CA ASP A 71 -8.16 8.30 -14.95
C ASP A 71 -7.50 7.00 -15.43
N ILE A 72 -6.84 7.05 -16.57
CA ILE A 72 -6.22 5.88 -17.20
C ILE A 72 -4.73 6.13 -17.38
N ILE A 73 -3.89 5.28 -16.82
CA ILE A 73 -2.45 5.28 -17.09
C ILE A 73 -2.25 4.54 -18.42
N GLU A 74 -1.83 5.27 -19.46
CA GLU A 74 -1.69 4.72 -20.83
C GLU A 74 -0.30 4.13 -21.08
N SER A 75 0.75 4.66 -20.45
CA SER A 75 2.12 4.18 -20.63
C SER A 75 2.97 4.36 -19.37
N ILE A 76 4.03 3.56 -19.28
CA ILE A 76 5.09 3.65 -18.25
C ILE A 76 6.44 3.60 -18.97
N ASP A 77 7.31 4.58 -18.73
CA ASP A 77 8.63 4.74 -19.38
C ASP A 77 8.58 4.60 -20.92
N GLY A 78 7.53 5.14 -21.53
CA GLY A 78 7.31 5.11 -22.99
C GLY A 78 6.77 3.78 -23.53
N VAL A 79 6.52 2.79 -22.68
CA VAL A 79 5.89 1.52 -23.05
C VAL A 79 4.38 1.62 -22.88
N ASP A 80 3.63 1.52 -23.97
CA ASP A 80 2.17 1.53 -23.95
C ASP A 80 1.63 0.30 -23.23
N ILE A 81 0.64 0.53 -22.37
CA ILE A 81 -0.04 -0.54 -21.65
C ILE A 81 -1.23 -1.00 -22.51
N LYS A 82 -1.10 -2.14 -23.13
CA LYS A 82 -2.17 -2.80 -23.87
C LYS A 82 -2.90 -3.79 -22.96
N LYS A 83 -4.06 -4.25 -23.39
CA LYS A 83 -4.90 -5.20 -22.65
C LYS A 83 -4.14 -6.43 -22.14
N ASP A 84 -3.20 -6.93 -22.94
CA ASP A 84 -2.42 -8.14 -22.64
C ASP A 84 -1.03 -7.84 -22.07
N THR A 85 -0.73 -6.56 -21.77
CA THR A 85 0.55 -6.15 -21.19
C THR A 85 0.62 -6.59 -19.72
N ASP A 86 1.68 -7.31 -19.37
CA ASP A 86 1.97 -7.58 -17.97
C ASP A 86 2.47 -6.30 -17.28
N ARG A 87 1.55 -5.63 -16.58
CA ARG A 87 1.84 -4.41 -15.83
C ARG A 87 2.94 -4.59 -14.78
N HIS A 88 3.10 -5.81 -14.25
CA HIS A 88 4.11 -6.07 -13.22
C HIS A 88 5.52 -6.04 -13.81
N SER A 89 5.68 -6.45 -15.07
CA SER A 89 6.97 -6.37 -15.75
C SER A 89 7.47 -4.93 -15.92
N LEU A 90 6.54 -3.97 -16.11
CA LEU A 90 6.86 -2.54 -16.30
C LEU A 90 7.36 -1.86 -15.02
N LEU A 91 7.00 -2.38 -13.86
CA LEU A 91 7.37 -1.84 -12.55
C LEU A 91 8.42 -2.71 -11.83
N LYS A 92 8.92 -3.75 -12.51
CA LYS A 92 9.96 -4.61 -11.95
C LYS A 92 11.24 -3.81 -11.72
N ASN A 93 11.77 -3.87 -10.48
CA ASN A 93 12.95 -3.14 -10.02
C ASN A 93 12.84 -1.61 -10.13
N LYS A 94 11.61 -1.08 -10.11
CA LYS A 94 11.36 0.38 -10.21
C LYS A 94 10.99 1.04 -8.88
N GLY A 95 10.90 0.28 -7.79
CA GLY A 95 10.63 0.85 -6.47
C GLY A 95 11.75 1.82 -6.05
N GLY A 96 11.39 3.08 -5.74
CA GLY A 96 12.31 4.15 -5.40
C GLY A 96 12.97 4.85 -6.59
N ASP A 97 12.77 4.39 -7.82
CA ASP A 97 13.30 5.02 -9.03
C ASP A 97 12.23 5.91 -9.69
N LYS A 98 12.64 7.03 -10.26
CA LYS A 98 11.71 7.87 -11.02
C LYS A 98 11.31 7.18 -12.31
N VAL A 99 10.01 7.02 -12.53
CA VAL A 99 9.42 6.52 -13.78
C VAL A 99 8.55 7.60 -14.42
N PHE A 100 8.51 7.61 -15.74
CA PHE A 100 7.65 8.51 -16.50
C PHE A 100 6.33 7.80 -16.84
N ILE A 101 5.22 8.35 -16.37
CA ILE A 101 3.89 7.83 -16.69
C ILE A 101 3.12 8.81 -17.58
N THR A 102 2.28 8.27 -18.45
CA THR A 102 1.33 9.06 -19.23
C THR A 102 -0.08 8.75 -18.77
N VAL A 103 -0.81 9.77 -18.37
CA VAL A 103 -2.16 9.63 -17.79
C VAL A 103 -3.17 10.39 -18.63
N LYS A 104 -4.24 9.72 -19.00
CA LYS A 104 -5.39 10.29 -19.70
C LYS A 104 -6.53 10.55 -18.72
N LYS A 105 -7.03 11.78 -18.72
CA LYS A 105 -8.13 12.23 -17.88
C LYS A 105 -9.41 12.30 -18.70
N GLY A 106 -10.36 11.40 -18.42
CA GLY A 106 -11.64 11.36 -19.14
C GLY A 106 -11.46 11.31 -20.66
N SER A 107 -12.08 12.26 -21.41
CA SER A 107 -11.93 12.42 -22.86
C SER A 107 -10.79 13.35 -23.27
N GLY A 108 -10.01 13.85 -22.31
CA GLY A 108 -8.92 14.81 -22.55
C GLY A 108 -7.70 14.19 -23.20
N LYS A 109 -6.71 15.05 -23.52
CA LYS A 109 -5.39 14.59 -23.99
C LYS A 109 -4.61 13.99 -22.81
N ALA A 110 -3.84 12.95 -23.09
CA ALA A 110 -2.93 12.37 -22.15
C ALA A 110 -1.83 13.38 -21.75
N LYS A 111 -1.45 13.37 -20.48
CA LYS A 111 -0.37 14.20 -19.92
C LYS A 111 0.68 13.29 -19.27
N GLY A 112 1.95 13.60 -19.54
CA GLY A 112 3.08 12.92 -18.95
C GLY A 112 3.50 13.56 -17.64
N MET A 113 3.96 12.73 -16.68
CA MET A 113 4.57 13.17 -15.44
C MET A 113 5.55 12.13 -14.91
N TYR A 114 6.48 12.59 -14.07
CA TYR A 114 7.37 11.70 -13.32
C TYR A 114 6.77 11.38 -11.96
N ILE A 115 6.84 10.13 -11.57
CA ILE A 115 6.49 9.65 -10.23
C ILE A 115 7.60 8.74 -9.71
N GLU A 116 7.63 8.51 -8.41
CA GLU A 116 8.52 7.58 -7.74
C GLU A 116 7.69 6.43 -7.16
N PRO A 117 7.66 5.24 -7.79
CA PRO A 117 6.94 4.10 -7.25
C PRO A 117 7.44 3.71 -5.87
N GLY A 118 6.51 3.34 -5.00
CA GLY A 118 6.84 2.76 -3.69
C GLY A 118 7.35 1.32 -3.82
N PHE A 119 7.83 0.77 -2.72
CA PHE A 119 8.24 -0.64 -2.64
C PHE A 119 7.07 -1.56 -2.27
N THR A 120 6.03 -1.03 -1.68
CA THR A 120 4.84 -1.76 -1.24
C THR A 120 3.68 -0.78 -1.00
N ASP A 121 2.46 -1.25 -1.19
CA ASP A 121 1.23 -0.53 -0.84
C ASP A 121 0.65 -1.01 0.51
N TYR A 122 1.41 -1.80 1.28
CA TYR A 122 0.91 -2.42 2.52
C TYR A 122 0.34 -1.40 3.50
N THR A 123 1.12 -0.36 3.82
CA THR A 123 0.71 0.67 4.78
C THR A 123 -0.55 1.41 4.31
N GLN A 124 -0.62 1.79 3.04
CA GLN A 124 -1.77 2.48 2.46
C GLN A 124 -3.03 1.62 2.45
N LEU A 125 -2.88 0.33 2.13
CA LEU A 125 -3.99 -0.63 2.15
C LEU A 125 -4.47 -0.90 3.58
N TYR A 126 -3.54 -1.02 4.52
CA TYR A 126 -3.84 -1.19 5.93
C TYR A 126 -4.59 0.02 6.49
N ASP A 127 -4.07 1.24 6.29
CA ASP A 127 -4.70 2.47 6.76
C ASP A 127 -6.11 2.65 6.15
N ARG A 128 -6.26 2.35 4.86
CA ARG A 128 -7.55 2.34 4.17
C ARG A 128 -8.52 1.34 4.82
N TRP A 129 -8.06 0.14 5.14
CA TRP A 129 -8.87 -0.88 5.80
C TRP A 129 -9.32 -0.43 7.18
N VAL A 130 -8.43 0.14 7.99
CA VAL A 130 -8.75 0.69 9.32
C VAL A 130 -9.78 1.81 9.21
N GLU A 131 -9.58 2.76 8.27
CA GLU A 131 -10.50 3.87 8.04
C GLU A 131 -11.90 3.40 7.65
N GLN A 132 -12.00 2.40 6.78
CA GLN A 132 -13.29 1.81 6.42
C GLN A 132 -14.00 1.14 7.60
N ARG A 133 -13.27 0.47 8.51
CA ARG A 133 -13.86 -0.12 9.73
C ARG A 133 -14.33 0.96 10.68
N GLU A 134 -13.56 2.00 10.83
CA GLU A 134 -13.92 3.18 11.65
C GLU A 134 -15.20 3.82 11.16
N GLN A 135 -15.29 4.13 9.86
CA GLN A 135 -16.50 4.69 9.23
C GLN A 135 -17.72 3.77 9.36
N MET A 136 -17.52 2.46 9.23
CA MET A 136 -18.58 1.47 9.38
C MET A 136 -19.14 1.45 10.81
N VAL A 137 -18.27 1.43 11.83
CA VAL A 137 -18.66 1.44 13.24
C VAL A 137 -19.38 2.76 13.58
N GLU A 138 -18.84 3.89 13.14
CA GLU A 138 -19.45 5.21 13.33
C GLU A 138 -20.86 5.25 12.73
N LYS A 139 -21.02 4.78 11.49
CA LYS A 139 -22.32 4.73 10.81
C LYS A 139 -23.32 3.82 11.52
N LEU A 140 -22.92 2.60 11.89
CA LEU A 140 -23.81 1.61 12.51
C LEU A 140 -24.23 2.00 13.93
N SER A 141 -23.37 2.70 14.66
CA SER A 141 -23.64 3.14 16.02
C SER A 141 -24.29 4.54 16.12
N GLY A 142 -24.44 5.24 14.99
CA GLY A 142 -24.88 6.66 15.00
C GLY A 142 -23.87 7.56 15.72
N GLY A 143 -22.57 7.25 15.65
CA GLY A 143 -21.49 8.02 16.28
C GLY A 143 -21.28 7.74 17.76
N ARG A 144 -22.01 6.79 18.37
CA ARG A 144 -21.90 6.49 19.81
C ARG A 144 -20.70 5.61 20.17
N ILE A 145 -20.20 4.82 19.22
CA ILE A 145 -19.09 3.88 19.43
C ILE A 145 -17.90 4.31 18.58
N GLY A 146 -16.74 4.44 19.22
CA GLY A 146 -15.46 4.64 18.54
C GLY A 146 -14.83 3.31 18.14
N TYR A 147 -14.01 3.33 17.08
CA TYR A 147 -13.21 2.19 16.64
C TYR A 147 -11.74 2.55 16.63
N VAL A 148 -10.93 1.72 17.26
CA VAL A 148 -9.47 1.84 17.21
C VAL A 148 -8.89 0.47 16.89
N HIS A 149 -8.04 0.40 15.88
CA HIS A 149 -7.27 -0.79 15.56
C HIS A 149 -5.83 -0.64 16.02
N VAL A 150 -5.30 -1.67 16.68
CA VAL A 150 -3.93 -1.73 17.19
C VAL A 150 -3.16 -2.71 16.31
N GLU A 151 -2.23 -2.20 15.51
CA GLU A 151 -1.44 -3.01 14.59
C GLU A 151 -0.39 -3.84 15.31
N GLY A 152 0.27 -3.24 16.31
CA GLY A 152 1.31 -3.88 17.09
C GLY A 152 1.33 -3.40 18.54
N MET A 153 2.03 -4.13 19.38
CA MET A 153 2.24 -3.75 20.79
C MET A 153 3.52 -2.93 20.93
N ASP A 154 3.52 -1.74 20.30
CA ASP A 154 4.63 -0.80 20.30
C ASP A 154 4.20 0.62 20.68
N SER A 155 5.18 1.51 20.84
CA SER A 155 4.94 2.89 21.27
C SER A 155 4.17 3.71 20.22
N GLU A 156 4.26 3.38 18.95
CA GLU A 156 3.56 4.08 17.88
C GLU A 156 2.08 3.72 17.89
N SER A 157 1.76 2.43 17.96
CA SER A 157 0.39 1.93 18.11
C SER A 157 -0.27 2.49 19.36
N PHE A 158 0.45 2.52 20.48
CA PHE A 158 -0.03 3.13 21.72
C PHE A 158 -0.38 4.62 21.56
N ARG A 159 0.51 5.41 20.94
CA ARG A 159 0.25 6.84 20.67
C ARG A 159 -0.97 7.04 19.77
N ARG A 160 -1.15 6.19 18.76
CA ARG A 160 -2.29 6.21 17.84
C ARG A 160 -3.61 5.98 18.60
N VAL A 161 -3.66 4.96 19.47
CA VAL A 161 -4.81 4.68 20.35
C VAL A 161 -5.11 5.88 21.24
N TYR A 162 -4.08 6.38 21.95
CA TYR A 162 -4.21 7.49 22.89
C TYR A 162 -4.72 8.76 22.22
N SER A 163 -4.17 9.08 21.04
CA SER A 163 -4.61 10.25 20.24
C SER A 163 -6.07 10.13 19.82
N LYS A 164 -6.53 8.94 19.43
CA LYS A 164 -7.93 8.73 19.05
C LYS A 164 -8.87 8.82 20.25
N LEU A 165 -8.52 8.22 21.37
CA LEU A 165 -9.34 8.24 22.59
C LEU A 165 -9.49 9.65 23.16
N LEU A 166 -8.41 10.41 23.24
CA LEU A 166 -8.44 11.77 23.78
C LEU A 166 -8.90 12.82 22.76
N GLY A 167 -8.78 12.52 21.49
CA GLY A 167 -9.20 13.39 20.37
C GLY A 167 -10.61 13.05 19.90
N LYS A 168 -10.69 12.27 18.80
CA LYS A 168 -11.94 12.00 18.06
C LYS A 168 -13.03 11.36 18.93
N TYR A 169 -12.66 10.46 19.85
CA TYR A 169 -13.63 9.68 20.65
C TYR A 169 -13.85 10.17 22.07
N ARG A 170 -13.37 11.37 22.39
CA ARG A 170 -13.50 11.92 23.74
C ARG A 170 -14.96 12.05 24.20
N THR A 171 -15.90 12.19 23.29
CA THR A 171 -17.34 12.37 23.56
C THR A 171 -18.18 11.15 23.22
N CYS A 172 -17.57 10.01 22.84
CA CYS A 172 -18.29 8.74 22.69
C CYS A 172 -18.67 8.17 24.06
N GLU A 173 -19.89 7.63 24.16
CA GLU A 173 -20.42 6.95 25.35
C GLU A 173 -19.85 5.53 25.48
#